data_b1e3532399619c528d96f4388e06eb34
#
_entry.id   b1e3532399619c528d96f4388e06eb34
#
_cell.length_a   1.000
_cell.length_b   1.000
_cell.length_c   1.000
_cell.angle_alpha   90.00
_cell.angle_beta   90.00
_cell.angle_gamma   90.00
#
_symmetry.space_group_name_H-M   'P 1'
#
loop_
_entity.id
_entity.type
_entity.pdbx_description
1 polymer ?
#
loop_
_entity_poly.entity_id
_entity_poly.type
_entity_poly.pdbx_seq_one_letter_code
_entity_poly.pdbx_strand_id
1 'polypeptide(L)'
;MRALLLFFLVILAVPATAQEIKLASWNIAWLTTKPSGHPDLPRDLTTRTEQDFARLRAYAERLAPDVVALQEVDGPLAAARVFDATAYDFHFPAENDVQRSGFAWRKGLQVTRNPDLMALDLRPTARRSLRRGADITLHGANGARLRLLSIHLDGGCAQGSIRQPNSSDCQNLGQQAQILAEWITERRRENTPFVILGDFNRRFSREDDMLPLLNAASPMRRATEGFSNPCWSRDGQGRPFIDHILLGLRAADWLVKDSFRVFSYNERDPAMRDVISD
;
A
#
# COMPACT_ATOMS: atom_id res chain seq x y z
N MET A 1 -3.59 70.71 14.50
CA MET A 1 -4.01 69.39 14.99
C MET A 1 -4.10 68.46 13.78
N ARG A 2 -3.16 67.50 13.65
CA ARG A 2 -3.15 66.47 12.57
C ARG A 2 -3.76 65.19 13.14
N ALA A 3 -4.93 64.82 12.63
CA ALA A 3 -5.54 63.53 13.00
C ALA A 3 -4.83 62.38 12.31
N LEU A 4 -4.31 61.45 13.11
CA LEU A 4 -3.69 60.19 12.64
C LEU A 4 -4.80 59.17 12.49
N LEU A 5 -5.15 58.81 11.24
CA LEU A 5 -6.07 57.68 10.96
C LEU A 5 -5.26 56.38 11.07
N LEU A 6 -5.51 55.60 12.12
CA LEU A 6 -5.06 54.20 12.25
C LEU A 6 -5.96 53.29 11.41
N PHE A 7 -5.43 52.74 10.32
CA PHE A 7 -6.06 51.67 9.57
C PHE A 7 -5.83 50.31 10.29
N PHE A 8 -6.90 49.77 10.87
CA PHE A 8 -6.87 48.37 11.38
C PHE A 8 -7.05 47.40 10.20
N LEU A 9 -5.98 46.70 9.84
CA LEU A 9 -6.03 45.61 8.87
C LEU A 9 -6.62 44.36 9.58
N VAL A 10 -7.89 44.10 9.37
CA VAL A 10 -8.53 42.86 9.84
C VAL A 10 -8.11 41.72 8.90
N ILE A 11 -7.15 40.90 9.32
CA ILE A 11 -6.79 39.66 8.62
C ILE A 11 -7.89 38.64 8.93
N LEU A 12 -8.81 38.44 7.99
CA LEU A 12 -9.77 37.33 8.02
C LEU A 12 -8.98 36.01 7.82
N ALA A 13 -8.77 35.29 8.90
CA ALA A 13 -8.27 33.92 8.82
C ALA A 13 -9.33 33.05 8.15
N VAL A 14 -9.13 32.71 6.87
CA VAL A 14 -9.93 31.71 6.18
C VAL A 14 -9.61 30.38 6.86
N PRO A 15 -10.62 29.65 7.39
CA PRO A 15 -10.35 28.33 7.96
C PRO A 15 -9.75 27.44 6.87
N ALA A 16 -8.55 26.92 7.10
CA ALA A 16 -7.95 25.93 6.24
C ALA A 16 -8.86 24.68 6.29
N THR A 17 -9.58 24.42 5.21
CA THR A 17 -10.31 23.16 5.07
C THR A 17 -9.29 22.02 5.11
N ALA A 18 -9.52 21.04 6.00
CA ALA A 18 -8.70 19.85 6.04
C ALA A 18 -8.75 19.15 4.66
N GLN A 19 -7.57 18.98 4.05
CA GLN A 19 -7.50 18.28 2.77
C GLN A 19 -7.69 16.79 3.04
N GLU A 20 -8.75 16.21 2.49
CA GLU A 20 -8.92 14.76 2.48
C GLU A 20 -8.02 14.12 1.41
N ILE A 21 -7.37 13.02 1.77
CA ILE A 21 -6.51 12.23 0.86
C ILE A 21 -7.07 10.82 0.75
N LYS A 22 -7.37 10.40 -0.46
CA LYS A 22 -7.82 9.04 -0.76
C LYS A 22 -6.63 8.11 -0.93
N LEU A 23 -6.39 7.28 0.08
CA LEU A 23 -5.38 6.22 0.03
C LEU A 23 -5.99 4.92 -0.46
N ALA A 24 -5.26 4.19 -1.30
CA ALA A 24 -5.63 2.85 -1.74
C ALA A 24 -4.44 1.89 -1.62
N SER A 25 -4.73 0.59 -1.54
CA SER A 25 -3.77 -0.49 -1.72
C SER A 25 -4.27 -1.42 -2.80
N TRP A 26 -3.40 -1.84 -3.71
CA TRP A 26 -3.76 -2.70 -4.83
C TRP A 26 -2.61 -3.62 -5.22
N ASN A 27 -2.75 -4.90 -4.91
CA ASN A 27 -1.94 -5.94 -5.53
C ASN A 27 -2.49 -6.19 -6.94
N ILE A 28 -1.66 -5.97 -7.99
CA ILE A 28 -2.08 -6.09 -9.40
C ILE A 28 -1.52 -7.39 -10.02
N ALA A 29 -1.19 -8.39 -9.23
CA ALA A 29 -0.80 -9.73 -9.68
C ALA A 29 0.09 -9.73 -10.94
N TRP A 30 1.42 -9.67 -10.77
CA TRP A 30 2.40 -9.74 -11.87
C TRP A 30 2.19 -8.69 -12.98
N LEU A 31 1.89 -7.44 -12.62
CA LEU A 31 1.79 -6.36 -13.61
C LEU A 31 3.16 -6.06 -14.22
N THR A 32 3.38 -6.52 -15.45
CA THR A 32 4.63 -6.34 -16.18
C THR A 32 4.37 -6.03 -17.66
N THR A 33 5.33 -5.39 -18.30
CA THR A 33 5.36 -5.18 -19.76
C THR A 33 6.20 -6.25 -20.48
N LYS A 34 6.80 -7.18 -19.72
CA LYS A 34 7.54 -8.31 -20.29
C LYS A 34 6.57 -9.29 -20.95
N PRO A 35 6.95 -9.92 -22.10
CA PRO A 35 6.10 -10.91 -22.75
C PRO A 35 6.05 -12.23 -21.95
N SER A 36 5.00 -13.02 -22.16
CA SER A 36 4.91 -14.39 -21.65
C SER A 36 6.14 -15.19 -22.08
N GLY A 37 6.62 -16.04 -21.14
CA GLY A 37 7.85 -16.82 -21.35
C GLY A 37 9.15 -16.05 -21.12
N HIS A 38 9.10 -14.79 -20.71
CA HIS A 38 10.31 -14.04 -20.32
C HIS A 38 11.03 -14.75 -19.15
N PRO A 39 12.38 -14.84 -19.12
CA PRO A 39 13.13 -15.57 -18.08
C PRO A 39 12.83 -15.12 -16.64
N ASP A 40 12.48 -13.87 -16.42
CA ASP A 40 12.17 -13.33 -15.08
C ASP A 40 10.77 -13.73 -14.59
N LEU A 41 9.93 -14.27 -15.47
CA LEU A 41 8.55 -14.63 -15.15
C LEU A 41 8.41 -16.14 -14.90
N PRO A 42 7.37 -16.57 -14.15
CA PRO A 42 6.97 -17.98 -14.12
C PRO A 42 6.68 -18.51 -15.54
N ARG A 43 7.02 -19.77 -15.78
CA ARG A 43 6.85 -20.36 -17.13
C ARG A 43 5.39 -20.47 -17.57
N ASP A 44 4.50 -20.59 -16.63
CA ASP A 44 3.04 -20.73 -16.78
C ASP A 44 2.29 -19.40 -16.71
N LEU A 45 3.01 -18.29 -16.45
CA LEU A 45 2.40 -16.96 -16.40
C LEU A 45 2.04 -16.47 -17.80
N THR A 46 0.74 -16.23 -18.01
CA THR A 46 0.24 -15.48 -19.17
C THR A 46 0.20 -14.02 -18.81
N THR A 47 1.00 -13.20 -19.53
CA THR A 47 1.04 -11.75 -19.30
C THR A 47 -0.15 -11.05 -19.94
N ARG A 48 -0.46 -9.87 -19.45
CA ARG A 48 -1.64 -9.09 -19.86
C ARG A 48 -1.54 -8.57 -21.28
N THR A 49 -2.67 -8.58 -21.98
CA THR A 49 -2.86 -7.99 -23.29
C THR A 49 -3.10 -6.47 -23.20
N GLU A 50 -3.10 -5.78 -24.33
CA GLU A 50 -3.48 -4.35 -24.40
C GLU A 50 -4.91 -4.11 -23.89
N GLN A 51 -5.81 -5.04 -24.13
CA GLN A 51 -7.18 -4.95 -23.65
C GLN A 51 -7.27 -5.06 -22.13
N ASP A 52 -6.44 -5.90 -21.53
CA ASP A 52 -6.37 -6.05 -20.06
C ASP A 52 -5.80 -4.78 -19.41
N PHE A 53 -4.74 -4.19 -19.99
CA PHE A 53 -4.24 -2.90 -19.55
C PHE A 53 -5.30 -1.80 -19.67
N ALA A 54 -6.10 -1.78 -20.74
CA ALA A 54 -7.18 -0.81 -20.90
C ALA A 54 -8.25 -0.97 -19.81
N ARG A 55 -8.59 -2.22 -19.42
CA ARG A 55 -9.53 -2.50 -18.32
C ARG A 55 -8.97 -2.06 -16.97
N LEU A 56 -7.71 -2.40 -16.66
CA LEU A 56 -7.06 -1.96 -15.42
C LEU A 56 -7.03 -0.44 -15.33
N ARG A 57 -6.75 0.25 -16.43
CA ARG A 57 -6.79 1.72 -16.50
C ARG A 57 -8.18 2.27 -16.18
N ALA A 58 -9.22 1.70 -16.77
CA ALA A 58 -10.59 2.10 -16.48
C ALA A 58 -10.96 1.90 -14.98
N TYR A 59 -10.43 0.85 -14.33
CA TYR A 59 -10.59 0.68 -12.89
C TYR A 59 -9.78 1.69 -12.09
N ALA A 60 -8.55 2.01 -12.48
CA ALA A 60 -7.74 3.03 -11.83
C ALA A 60 -8.40 4.41 -11.92
N GLU A 61 -8.97 4.76 -13.08
CA GLU A 61 -9.74 6.00 -13.29
C GLU A 61 -10.98 6.06 -12.39
N ARG A 62 -11.74 4.97 -12.28
CA ARG A 62 -12.90 4.88 -11.39
C ARG A 62 -12.52 4.91 -9.91
N LEU A 63 -11.43 4.24 -9.54
CA LEU A 63 -10.89 4.28 -8.19
C LEU A 63 -10.42 5.70 -7.86
N ALA A 64 -9.80 6.39 -8.80
CA ALA A 64 -9.33 7.78 -8.68
C ALA A 64 -8.59 8.04 -7.35
N PRO A 65 -7.56 7.27 -6.99
CA PRO A 65 -6.85 7.47 -5.73
C PRO A 65 -5.97 8.70 -5.80
N ASP A 66 -5.76 9.38 -4.66
CA ASP A 66 -4.72 10.39 -4.57
C ASP A 66 -3.34 9.75 -4.41
N VAL A 67 -3.29 8.66 -3.62
CA VAL A 67 -2.09 7.82 -3.46
C VAL A 67 -2.53 6.36 -3.45
N VAL A 68 -1.81 5.52 -4.19
CA VAL A 68 -2.01 4.07 -4.18
C VAL A 68 -0.70 3.35 -3.89
N ALA A 69 -0.73 2.48 -2.88
CA ALA A 69 0.31 1.48 -2.64
C ALA A 69 0.08 0.31 -3.59
N LEU A 70 1.10 -0.01 -4.36
CA LEU A 70 1.06 -1.03 -5.41
C LEU A 70 1.90 -2.23 -4.97
N GLN A 71 1.42 -3.43 -5.28
CA GLN A 71 2.15 -4.67 -5.09
C GLN A 71 2.12 -5.48 -6.39
N GLU A 72 3.15 -6.29 -6.60
CA GLU A 72 3.36 -7.13 -7.78
C GLU A 72 3.44 -6.35 -9.10
N VAL A 73 4.14 -5.22 -9.07
CA VAL A 73 4.31 -4.35 -10.24
C VAL A 73 5.77 -4.27 -10.64
N ASP A 74 6.08 -4.50 -11.90
CA ASP A 74 7.43 -4.47 -12.49
C ASP A 74 7.93 -3.04 -12.71
N GLY A 75 7.80 -2.21 -11.68
CA GLY A 75 8.31 -0.86 -11.64
C GLY A 75 7.47 0.19 -12.37
N PRO A 76 8.01 1.41 -12.53
CA PRO A 76 7.25 2.57 -12.97
C PRO A 76 6.73 2.45 -14.41
N LEU A 77 7.41 1.74 -15.31
CA LEU A 77 6.96 1.56 -16.69
C LEU A 77 5.69 0.69 -16.75
N ALA A 78 5.61 -0.36 -15.94
CA ALA A 78 4.42 -1.19 -15.85
C ALA A 78 3.27 -0.42 -15.17
N ALA A 79 3.54 0.29 -14.07
CA ALA A 79 2.55 1.12 -13.38
C ALA A 79 1.95 2.19 -14.30
N ALA A 80 2.75 2.81 -15.18
CA ALA A 80 2.32 3.82 -16.13
C ALA A 80 1.36 3.29 -17.22
N ARG A 81 1.25 1.95 -17.38
CA ARG A 81 0.23 1.34 -18.24
C ARG A 81 -1.17 1.39 -17.62
N VAL A 82 -1.25 1.54 -16.30
CA VAL A 82 -2.52 1.55 -15.53
C VAL A 82 -2.83 2.96 -15.03
N PHE A 83 -1.85 3.67 -14.50
CA PHE A 83 -1.99 5.05 -14.02
C PHE A 83 -1.34 6.01 -14.98
N ASP A 84 -2.08 6.99 -15.49
CA ASP A 84 -1.57 7.96 -16.47
C ASP A 84 -0.36 8.72 -15.92
N ALA A 85 0.79 8.55 -16.56
CA ALA A 85 2.04 9.23 -16.19
C ALA A 85 2.01 10.76 -16.37
N THR A 86 1.00 11.32 -17.04
CA THR A 86 0.77 12.77 -17.08
C THR A 86 0.11 13.27 -15.80
N ALA A 87 -0.63 12.40 -15.08
CA ALA A 87 -1.39 12.70 -13.88
C ALA A 87 -0.75 12.13 -12.59
N TYR A 88 0.10 11.11 -12.70
CA TYR A 88 0.71 10.43 -11.55
C TYR A 88 2.24 10.42 -11.64
N ASP A 89 2.87 10.50 -10.49
CA ASP A 89 4.28 10.16 -10.26
C ASP A 89 4.39 8.80 -9.60
N PHE A 90 5.57 8.17 -9.71
CA PHE A 90 5.81 6.80 -9.23
C PHE A 90 7.08 6.71 -8.39
N HIS A 91 7.06 5.80 -7.41
CA HIS A 91 8.25 5.35 -6.70
C HIS A 91 8.23 3.85 -6.50
N PHE A 92 9.31 3.19 -6.86
CA PHE A 92 9.57 1.76 -6.62
C PHE A 92 11.01 1.60 -6.15
N PRO A 93 11.29 0.75 -5.16
CA PRO A 93 12.64 0.39 -4.78
C PRO A 93 13.45 -0.13 -5.96
N ALA A 94 14.74 0.19 -5.97
CA ALA A 94 15.68 -0.34 -6.96
C ALA A 94 16.05 -1.78 -6.58
N GLU A 95 15.31 -2.75 -7.09
CA GLU A 95 15.51 -4.18 -6.84
C GLU A 95 15.33 -4.98 -8.14
N ASN A 96 15.95 -6.17 -8.18
CA ASN A 96 15.89 -7.05 -9.34
C ASN A 96 14.75 -8.07 -9.19
N ASP A 97 13.54 -7.58 -8.98
CA ASP A 97 12.33 -8.40 -8.91
C ASP A 97 11.22 -7.75 -9.76
N VAL A 98 10.34 -8.56 -10.31
CA VAL A 98 9.18 -8.10 -11.10
C VAL A 98 7.96 -7.87 -10.23
N GLN A 99 7.92 -8.39 -9.01
CA GLN A 99 6.82 -8.24 -8.06
C GLN A 99 7.08 -7.14 -7.02
N ARG A 100 7.53 -5.97 -7.46
CA ARG A 100 7.92 -4.89 -6.55
C ARG A 100 6.73 -4.31 -5.80
N SER A 101 7.00 -3.85 -4.58
CA SER A 101 6.15 -2.88 -3.90
C SER A 101 6.46 -1.48 -4.39
N GLY A 102 5.47 -0.60 -4.43
CA GLY A 102 5.70 0.78 -4.88
C GLY A 102 4.54 1.68 -4.56
N PHE A 103 4.65 2.91 -5.04
CA PHE A 103 3.59 3.91 -4.96
C PHE A 103 3.35 4.57 -6.31
N ALA A 104 2.07 4.91 -6.56
CA ALA A 104 1.69 5.96 -7.49
C ALA A 104 0.92 7.04 -6.73
N TRP A 105 1.16 8.34 -7.03
CA TRP A 105 0.44 9.45 -6.41
C TRP A 105 0.14 10.55 -7.43
N ARG A 106 -0.96 11.28 -7.21
CA ARG A 106 -1.33 12.40 -8.09
C ARG A 106 -0.27 13.47 -8.08
N LYS A 107 0.10 13.94 -9.27
CA LYS A 107 0.94 15.12 -9.43
C LYS A 107 0.31 16.32 -8.74
N GLY A 108 1.14 17.17 -8.16
CA GLY A 108 0.71 18.30 -7.32
C GLY A 108 0.70 17.99 -5.82
N LEU A 109 0.66 16.72 -5.41
CA LEU A 109 0.93 16.35 -4.03
C LEU A 109 2.42 16.56 -3.73
N GLN A 110 2.70 17.15 -2.57
CA GLN A 110 4.07 17.30 -2.09
C GLN A 110 4.52 16.00 -1.44
N VAL A 111 5.44 15.29 -2.10
CA VAL A 111 5.92 13.97 -1.68
C VAL A 111 7.44 13.96 -1.58
N THR A 112 7.96 13.47 -0.47
CA THR A 112 9.38 13.11 -0.32
C THR A 112 9.52 11.59 -0.44
N ARG A 113 10.44 11.11 -1.27
CA ARG A 113 10.88 9.71 -1.29
C ARG A 113 11.90 9.53 -0.18
N ASN A 114 11.64 8.59 0.72
CA ASN A 114 12.56 8.28 1.81
C ASN A 114 13.47 7.10 1.40
N PRO A 115 14.50 6.78 2.19
CA PRO A 115 15.19 5.50 2.04
C PRO A 115 14.20 4.34 2.16
N ASP A 116 14.20 3.46 1.17
CA ASP A 116 13.35 2.27 1.13
C ASP A 116 13.70 1.30 2.27
N LEU A 117 12.71 0.55 2.75
CA LEU A 117 12.91 -0.48 3.76
C LEU A 117 13.50 -1.74 3.11
N MET A 118 14.79 -1.65 2.81
CA MET A 118 15.54 -2.68 2.09
C MET A 118 15.64 -4.00 2.86
N ALA A 119 15.64 -3.94 4.19
CA ALA A 119 15.78 -5.10 5.07
C ALA A 119 14.63 -6.12 4.93
N LEU A 120 13.46 -5.73 4.39
CA LEU A 120 12.37 -6.67 4.11
C LEU A 120 12.75 -7.72 3.05
N ASP A 121 13.73 -7.41 2.18
CA ASP A 121 14.31 -8.39 1.26
C ASP A 121 15.34 -9.25 1.98
N LEU A 122 14.92 -10.37 2.53
CA LEU A 122 15.78 -11.31 3.25
C LEU A 122 16.70 -12.13 2.33
N ARG A 123 16.52 -12.04 1.00
CA ARG A 123 17.24 -12.82 -0.01
C ARG A 123 17.66 -11.96 -1.22
N PRO A 124 18.41 -10.86 -1.02
CA PRO A 124 18.65 -9.85 -2.07
C PRO A 124 19.47 -10.36 -3.26
N THR A 125 20.16 -11.50 -3.11
CA THR A 125 20.94 -12.15 -4.18
C THR A 125 20.21 -13.32 -4.85
N ALA A 126 19.02 -13.68 -4.37
CA ALA A 126 18.23 -14.74 -4.98
C ALA A 126 17.64 -14.27 -6.32
N ARG A 127 17.44 -15.23 -7.24
CA ARG A 127 16.76 -14.94 -8.52
C ARG A 127 15.36 -14.36 -8.34
N ARG A 128 14.68 -14.80 -7.28
CA ARG A 128 13.42 -14.22 -6.78
C ARG A 128 13.68 -13.80 -5.35
N SER A 129 13.96 -12.53 -5.16
CA SER A 129 14.15 -11.94 -3.86
C SER A 129 12.83 -11.78 -3.12
N LEU A 130 12.88 -11.47 -1.84
CA LEU A 130 11.72 -10.89 -1.15
C LEU A 130 11.69 -9.38 -1.41
N ARG A 131 10.50 -8.82 -1.46
CA ARG A 131 10.30 -7.42 -1.89
C ARG A 131 10.71 -6.44 -0.81
N ARG A 132 11.32 -5.33 -1.23
CA ARG A 132 11.63 -4.17 -0.39
C ARG A 132 10.38 -3.36 -0.12
N GLY A 133 10.32 -2.64 1.00
CA GLY A 133 9.24 -1.70 1.26
C GLY A 133 9.52 -0.35 0.61
N ALA A 134 8.60 0.16 -0.19
CA ALA A 134 8.68 1.53 -0.71
C ALA A 134 8.22 2.52 0.35
N ASP A 135 8.98 3.58 0.57
CA ASP A 135 8.76 4.53 1.66
C ASP A 135 8.68 5.97 1.16
N ILE A 136 7.57 6.65 1.43
CA ILE A 136 7.35 8.05 1.06
C ILE A 136 6.77 8.85 2.23
N THR A 137 6.94 10.17 2.19
CA THR A 137 6.27 11.11 3.09
C THR A 137 5.39 12.06 2.29
N LEU A 138 4.11 12.10 2.63
CA LEU A 138 3.20 13.15 2.18
C LEU A 138 3.36 14.37 3.08
N HIS A 139 3.39 15.55 2.46
CA HIS A 139 3.38 16.85 3.15
C HIS A 139 2.04 17.52 2.92
N GLY A 140 1.32 17.74 3.99
CA GLY A 140 0.05 18.47 3.99
C GLY A 140 0.23 19.96 4.34
N ALA A 141 -0.87 20.68 4.35
CA ALA A 141 -0.90 22.07 4.82
C ALA A 141 -0.42 22.16 6.28
N ASN A 142 0.07 23.34 6.67
CA ASN A 142 0.51 23.65 8.05
C ASN A 142 1.63 22.74 8.59
N GLY A 143 2.46 22.18 7.70
CA GLY A 143 3.58 21.33 8.07
C GLY A 143 3.17 19.91 8.52
N ALA A 144 1.91 19.52 8.29
CA ALA A 144 1.48 18.14 8.53
C ALA A 144 2.29 17.16 7.67
N ARG A 145 2.70 16.05 8.26
CA ARG A 145 3.44 14.99 7.57
C ARG A 145 2.79 13.66 7.85
N LEU A 146 2.70 12.81 6.81
CA LEU A 146 2.21 11.44 6.89
C LEU A 146 3.21 10.52 6.19
N ARG A 147 3.84 9.62 6.95
CA ARG A 147 4.73 8.59 6.39
C ARG A 147 3.92 7.43 5.87
N LEU A 148 4.19 6.99 4.65
CA LEU A 148 3.52 5.85 4.01
C LEU A 148 4.56 4.79 3.66
N LEU A 149 4.26 3.54 4.00
CA LEU A 149 5.08 2.38 3.65
C LEU A 149 4.23 1.38 2.86
N SER A 150 4.59 1.13 1.59
CA SER A 150 4.01 0.07 0.76
C SER A 150 4.82 -1.21 0.93
N ILE A 151 4.16 -2.31 1.24
CA ILE A 151 4.80 -3.61 1.48
C ILE A 151 4.13 -4.72 0.68
N HIS A 152 4.93 -5.76 0.39
CA HIS A 152 4.46 -7.08 -0.03
C HIS A 152 5.35 -8.12 0.67
N LEU A 153 4.83 -8.73 1.72
CA LEU A 153 5.57 -9.67 2.56
C LEU A 153 5.61 -11.08 1.94
N ASP A 154 6.37 -11.98 2.55
CA ASP A 154 6.48 -13.36 2.08
C ASP A 154 5.15 -14.11 2.20
N GLY A 155 4.80 -14.86 1.16
CA GLY A 155 3.59 -15.67 1.11
C GLY A 155 3.72 -17.01 1.82
N GLY A 156 2.64 -17.81 1.83
CA GLY A 156 2.66 -19.19 2.34
C GLY A 156 2.42 -19.33 3.85
N CYS A 157 2.36 -18.22 4.62
CA CYS A 157 2.09 -18.23 6.07
C CYS A 157 0.87 -17.37 6.46
N ALA A 158 -0.24 -17.50 5.74
CA ALA A 158 -1.41 -16.65 5.99
C ALA A 158 -2.06 -16.85 7.36
N GLN A 159 -1.86 -18.00 8.03
CA GLN A 159 -2.46 -18.37 9.33
C GLN A 159 -1.52 -19.14 10.27
N GLY A 160 -0.32 -19.52 9.82
CA GLY A 160 0.65 -20.24 10.67
C GLY A 160 1.24 -19.34 11.77
N SER A 161 1.83 -19.91 12.82
CA SER A 161 2.54 -19.12 13.83
C SER A 161 3.86 -18.58 13.29
N ILE A 162 4.10 -17.28 13.49
CA ILE A 162 5.42 -16.67 13.22
C ILE A 162 6.35 -16.76 14.42
N ARG A 163 5.82 -17.05 15.64
CA ARG A 163 6.62 -17.24 16.85
C ARG A 163 7.15 -18.66 16.98
N GLN A 164 6.40 -19.64 16.49
CA GLN A 164 6.76 -21.05 16.42
C GLN A 164 6.57 -21.55 14.99
N PRO A 165 7.44 -21.10 14.07
CA PRO A 165 7.27 -21.38 12.65
C PRO A 165 7.48 -22.86 12.34
N ASN A 166 6.55 -23.41 11.56
CA ASN A 166 6.60 -24.80 11.06
C ASN A 166 6.99 -24.88 9.57
N SER A 167 7.27 -23.75 8.94
CA SER A 167 7.72 -23.65 7.55
C SER A 167 8.72 -22.49 7.38
N SER A 168 9.48 -22.53 6.30
CA SER A 168 10.38 -21.43 5.89
C SER A 168 9.63 -20.13 5.68
N ASP A 169 8.41 -20.19 5.12
CA ASP A 169 7.59 -19.02 4.83
C ASP A 169 7.14 -18.34 6.13
N CYS A 170 6.72 -19.12 7.14
CA CYS A 170 6.40 -18.58 8.46
C CYS A 170 7.64 -18.01 9.17
N GLN A 171 8.82 -18.62 8.98
CA GLN A 171 10.07 -18.09 9.50
C GLN A 171 10.46 -16.76 8.85
N ASN A 172 10.38 -16.67 7.53
CA ASN A 172 10.65 -15.44 6.78
C ASN A 172 9.67 -14.34 7.19
N LEU A 173 8.37 -14.65 7.21
CA LEU A 173 7.35 -13.69 7.62
C LEU A 173 7.58 -13.19 9.06
N GLY A 174 8.02 -14.06 9.96
CA GLY A 174 8.40 -13.68 11.32
C GLY A 174 9.58 -12.70 11.37
N GLN A 175 10.60 -12.91 10.55
CA GLN A 175 11.73 -11.97 10.43
C GLN A 175 11.28 -10.62 9.83
N GLN A 176 10.46 -10.65 8.77
CA GLN A 176 9.90 -9.42 8.20
C GLN A 176 9.00 -8.65 9.18
N ALA A 177 8.25 -9.37 10.03
CA ALA A 177 7.44 -8.75 11.07
C ALA A 177 8.29 -8.02 12.14
N GLN A 178 9.46 -8.56 12.51
CA GLN A 178 10.40 -7.87 13.40
C GLN A 178 10.95 -6.60 12.76
N ILE A 179 11.35 -6.65 11.49
CA ILE A 179 11.84 -5.49 10.73
C ILE A 179 10.75 -4.38 10.66
N LEU A 180 9.49 -4.77 10.43
CA LEU A 180 8.38 -3.82 10.47
C LEU A 180 8.18 -3.23 11.87
N ALA A 181 8.31 -4.03 12.93
CA ALA A 181 8.20 -3.55 14.30
C ALA A 181 9.32 -2.54 14.65
N GLU A 182 10.52 -2.73 14.14
CA GLU A 182 11.64 -1.78 14.25
C GLU A 182 11.31 -0.47 13.52
N TRP A 183 10.85 -0.55 12.27
CA TRP A 183 10.42 0.62 11.49
C TRP A 183 9.31 1.41 12.21
N ILE A 184 8.29 0.71 12.77
CA ILE A 184 7.21 1.31 13.56
C ILE A 184 7.76 2.00 14.82
N THR A 185 8.71 1.34 15.52
CA THR A 185 9.35 1.89 16.71
C THR A 185 10.08 3.21 16.41
N GLU A 186 10.77 3.30 15.28
CA GLU A 186 11.40 4.54 14.84
C GLU A 186 10.37 5.66 14.58
N ARG A 187 9.27 5.35 13.89
CA ARG A 187 8.19 6.34 13.66
C ARG A 187 7.60 6.82 14.97
N ARG A 188 7.43 5.91 15.94
CA ARG A 188 6.98 6.29 17.29
C ARG A 188 7.97 7.22 18.00
N ARG A 189 9.28 6.95 17.91
CA ARG A 189 10.32 7.81 18.51
C ARG A 189 10.36 9.20 17.88
N GLU A 190 10.16 9.27 16.56
CA GLU A 190 10.08 10.52 15.82
C GLU A 190 8.73 11.25 15.99
N ASN A 191 7.76 10.62 16.64
CA ASN A 191 6.36 11.09 16.71
C ASN A 191 5.79 11.41 15.30
N THR A 192 6.17 10.60 14.30
CA THR A 192 5.76 10.78 12.90
C THR A 192 4.53 9.90 12.62
N PRO A 193 3.35 10.47 12.33
CA PRO A 193 2.17 9.72 11.91
C PRO A 193 2.47 8.88 10.67
N PHE A 194 1.99 7.63 10.65
CA PHE A 194 2.31 6.72 9.57
C PHE A 194 1.13 5.82 9.17
N VAL A 195 1.19 5.30 7.94
CA VAL A 195 0.31 4.25 7.44
C VAL A 195 1.17 3.19 6.75
N ILE A 196 0.92 1.93 7.07
CA ILE A 196 1.47 0.78 6.35
C ILE A 196 0.34 0.19 5.52
N LEU A 197 0.57 0.09 4.20
CA LEU A 197 -0.43 -0.41 3.25
C LEU A 197 0.19 -1.54 2.42
N GLY A 198 -0.60 -2.54 2.09
CA GLY A 198 -0.16 -3.53 1.12
C GLY A 198 -0.55 -4.94 1.49
N ASP A 199 0.08 -5.86 0.79
CA ASP A 199 -0.09 -7.29 0.97
C ASP A 199 0.83 -7.79 2.09
N PHE A 200 0.23 -8.02 3.25
CA PHE A 200 0.91 -8.62 4.40
C PHE A 200 1.04 -10.13 4.25
N ASN A 201 0.36 -10.73 3.27
CA ASN A 201 0.21 -12.17 3.12
C ASN A 201 -0.26 -12.85 4.41
N ARG A 202 -0.99 -12.11 5.27
CA ARG A 202 -1.36 -12.50 6.62
C ARG A 202 -2.82 -12.15 6.92
N ARG A 203 -3.58 -13.13 7.37
CA ARG A 203 -4.92 -12.90 7.89
C ARG A 203 -4.83 -12.51 9.35
N PHE A 204 -5.18 -11.29 9.69
CA PHE A 204 -5.23 -10.83 11.08
C PHE A 204 -6.51 -11.35 11.76
N SER A 205 -6.54 -12.67 11.97
CA SER A 205 -7.60 -13.36 12.70
C SER A 205 -7.41 -13.21 14.22
N ARG A 206 -8.33 -13.78 15.00
CA ARG A 206 -8.25 -13.77 16.48
C ARG A 206 -7.00 -14.49 17.00
N GLU A 207 -6.51 -15.49 16.28
CA GLU A 207 -5.35 -16.32 16.66
C GLU A 207 -4.03 -15.82 16.05
N ASP A 208 -4.06 -14.67 15.36
CA ASP A 208 -2.89 -14.10 14.75
C ASP A 208 -1.87 -13.64 15.79
N ASP A 209 -0.59 -13.92 15.55
CA ASP A 209 0.52 -13.53 16.43
C ASP A 209 1.40 -12.41 15.84
N MET A 210 1.15 -11.97 14.59
CA MET A 210 1.88 -10.89 13.95
C MET A 210 1.33 -9.51 14.35
N LEU A 211 0.02 -9.28 14.26
CA LEU A 211 -0.57 -7.99 14.59
C LEU A 211 -0.31 -7.57 16.04
N PRO A 212 -0.40 -8.47 17.05
CA PRO A 212 0.01 -8.16 18.42
C PRO A 212 1.49 -7.76 18.54
N LEU A 213 2.40 -8.39 17.78
CA LEU A 213 3.81 -8.01 17.73
C LEU A 213 3.99 -6.59 17.20
N LEU A 214 3.35 -6.25 16.10
CA LEU A 214 3.41 -4.91 15.52
C LEU A 214 2.79 -3.85 16.44
N ASN A 215 1.66 -4.16 17.08
CA ASN A 215 0.99 -3.27 18.04
C ASN A 215 1.79 -3.04 19.32
N ALA A 216 2.66 -3.97 19.71
CA ALA A 216 3.60 -3.76 20.82
C ALA A 216 4.64 -2.67 20.50
N ALA A 217 5.04 -2.51 19.24
CA ALA A 217 5.92 -1.43 18.79
C ALA A 217 5.20 -0.06 18.83
N SER A 218 3.98 0.01 18.34
CA SER A 218 3.05 1.14 18.50
C SER A 218 1.61 0.67 18.25
N PRO A 219 0.62 1.02 19.08
CA PRO A 219 -0.77 0.74 18.80
C PRO A 219 -1.21 1.33 17.45
N MET A 220 -1.92 0.54 16.66
CA MET A 220 -2.41 0.95 15.34
C MET A 220 -3.89 0.63 15.17
N ARG A 221 -4.57 1.46 14.38
CA ARG A 221 -5.92 1.20 13.90
C ARG A 221 -5.86 0.48 12.56
N ARG A 222 -6.60 -0.60 12.42
CA ARG A 222 -6.71 -1.35 11.17
C ARG A 222 -7.97 -0.93 10.42
N ALA A 223 -7.82 -0.28 9.24
CA ALA A 223 -8.96 0.17 8.45
C ALA A 223 -9.78 -1.01 7.88
N THR A 224 -9.16 -2.17 7.67
CA THR A 224 -9.82 -3.41 7.19
C THR A 224 -10.54 -4.19 8.30
N GLU A 225 -10.53 -3.72 9.55
CA GLU A 225 -11.18 -4.42 10.66
C GLU A 225 -12.70 -4.46 10.47
N GLY A 226 -13.30 -5.64 10.65
CA GLY A 226 -14.73 -5.85 10.45
C GLY A 226 -15.18 -6.02 9.01
N PHE A 227 -14.25 -5.93 8.03
CA PHE A 227 -14.54 -6.16 6.62
C PHE A 227 -13.96 -7.50 6.14
N SER A 228 -14.53 -8.02 5.05
CA SER A 228 -14.05 -9.22 4.36
C SER A 228 -13.86 -8.96 2.88
N ASN A 229 -12.97 -9.73 2.23
CA ASN A 229 -12.75 -9.66 0.80
C ASN A 229 -13.85 -10.42 0.06
N PRO A 230 -14.70 -9.75 -0.73
CA PRO A 230 -15.78 -10.41 -1.46
C PRO A 230 -15.27 -11.24 -2.65
N CYS A 231 -14.06 -10.98 -3.15
CA CYS A 231 -13.52 -11.61 -4.36
C CYS A 231 -13.10 -13.08 -4.13
N TRP A 232 -12.76 -13.45 -2.88
CA TRP A 232 -12.26 -14.79 -2.56
C TRP A 232 -13.33 -15.70 -1.96
N SER A 233 -14.58 -15.36 -2.13
CA SER A 233 -15.71 -16.10 -1.60
C SER A 233 -16.28 -17.05 -2.65
N ARG A 234 -16.09 -18.35 -2.45
CA ARG A 234 -16.81 -19.37 -3.25
C ARG A 234 -18.26 -19.56 -2.80
N ASP A 235 -18.58 -19.13 -1.58
CA ASP A 235 -19.86 -19.31 -0.88
C ASP A 235 -20.59 -17.99 -0.60
N GLY A 236 -20.09 -16.86 -1.12
CA GLY A 236 -20.66 -15.53 -0.89
C GLY A 236 -20.39 -14.92 0.49
N GLN A 237 -19.69 -15.63 1.39
CA GLN A 237 -19.47 -15.12 2.77
C GLN A 237 -18.25 -14.22 2.94
N GLY A 238 -17.44 -14.05 1.89
CA GLY A 238 -16.18 -13.30 1.97
C GLY A 238 -15.12 -14.01 2.81
N ARG A 239 -13.86 -13.65 2.63
CA ARG A 239 -12.73 -14.16 3.42
C ARG A 239 -11.98 -13.04 4.08
N PRO A 240 -11.31 -13.28 5.22
CA PRO A 240 -10.42 -12.28 5.81
C PRO A 240 -9.37 -11.84 4.80
N PHE A 241 -9.11 -10.53 4.76
CA PHE A 241 -8.05 -9.97 3.93
C PHE A 241 -6.68 -10.52 4.32
N ILE A 242 -5.77 -10.54 3.35
CA ILE A 242 -4.33 -10.61 3.55
C ILE A 242 -3.67 -9.25 3.28
N ASP A 243 -4.39 -8.36 2.58
CA ASP A 243 -4.03 -6.96 2.39
C ASP A 243 -4.61 -6.12 3.50
N HIS A 244 -3.80 -5.21 4.05
CA HIS A 244 -4.24 -4.38 5.16
C HIS A 244 -3.79 -2.93 5.00
N ILE A 245 -4.50 -2.05 5.71
CA ILE A 245 -4.14 -0.65 5.92
C ILE A 245 -4.09 -0.43 7.43
N LEU A 246 -2.88 -0.22 7.95
CA LEU A 246 -2.61 0.00 9.38
C LEU A 246 -2.20 1.46 9.59
N LEU A 247 -2.91 2.16 10.46
CA LEU A 247 -2.68 3.57 10.77
C LEU A 247 -2.13 3.71 12.19
N GLY A 248 -0.93 4.28 12.31
CA GLY A 248 -0.25 4.48 13.60
C GLY A 248 -0.19 5.94 14.04
N LEU A 249 -0.13 6.13 15.36
CA LEU A 249 -0.09 7.44 16.00
C LEU A 249 -1.30 8.30 15.57
N ARG A 250 -1.11 9.61 15.38
CA ARG A 250 -2.16 10.53 14.96
C ARG A 250 -2.80 10.21 13.59
N ALA A 251 -2.15 9.38 12.75
CA ALA A 251 -2.78 8.93 11.51
C ALA A 251 -4.07 8.12 11.78
N ALA A 252 -4.15 7.42 12.91
CA ALA A 252 -5.37 6.71 13.32
C ALA A 252 -6.56 7.65 13.54
N ASP A 253 -6.31 8.87 14.03
CA ASP A 253 -7.34 9.88 14.26
C ASP A 253 -7.78 10.58 12.97
N TRP A 254 -6.94 10.55 11.94
CA TRP A 254 -7.23 11.17 10.63
C TRP A 254 -8.09 10.28 9.73
N LEU A 255 -8.28 9.01 10.10
CA LEU A 255 -9.15 8.12 9.32
C LEU A 255 -10.59 8.62 9.39
N VAL A 256 -11.10 9.07 8.24
CA VAL A 256 -12.50 9.49 8.11
C VAL A 256 -13.41 8.30 8.44
N LYS A 257 -14.34 8.51 9.37
CA LYS A 257 -15.26 7.47 9.81
C LYS A 257 -16.05 6.92 8.61
N ASP A 258 -16.20 5.60 8.57
CA ASP A 258 -16.97 4.89 7.56
C ASP A 258 -16.51 5.14 6.11
N SER A 259 -15.25 5.59 5.91
CA SER A 259 -14.68 5.86 4.58
C SER A 259 -14.08 4.64 3.90
N PHE A 260 -13.72 3.57 4.66
CA PHE A 260 -13.15 2.36 4.08
C PHE A 260 -14.12 1.69 3.11
N ARG A 261 -13.63 1.35 1.93
CA ARG A 261 -14.39 0.61 0.89
C ARG A 261 -13.50 -0.44 0.27
N VAL A 262 -14.11 -1.57 -0.03
CA VAL A 262 -13.53 -2.58 -0.93
C VAL A 262 -14.00 -2.22 -2.34
N PHE A 263 -13.05 -1.86 -3.20
CA PHE A 263 -13.35 -1.58 -4.60
C PHE A 263 -13.28 -2.88 -5.38
N SER A 264 -14.40 -3.58 -5.50
CA SER A 264 -14.48 -4.85 -6.22
C SER A 264 -14.72 -4.62 -7.72
N TYR A 265 -14.16 -5.50 -8.54
CA TYR A 265 -14.42 -5.53 -9.97
C TYR A 265 -15.86 -5.98 -10.20
N ASN A 266 -16.61 -5.19 -10.95
CA ASN A 266 -17.96 -5.55 -11.35
C ASN A 266 -17.95 -6.28 -12.70
N GLU A 267 -17.09 -7.30 -12.81
CA GLU A 267 -16.96 -8.10 -14.02
C GLU A 267 -17.98 -9.25 -13.96
N ARG A 268 -18.84 -9.31 -14.96
CA ARG A 268 -19.88 -10.36 -15.07
C ARG A 268 -19.38 -11.61 -15.77
N ASP A 269 -18.38 -11.48 -16.64
CA ASP A 269 -17.75 -12.59 -17.31
C ASP A 269 -16.73 -13.29 -16.39
N PRO A 270 -16.98 -14.55 -15.96
CA PRO A 270 -16.06 -15.28 -15.10
C PRO A 270 -14.65 -15.44 -15.70
N ALA A 271 -14.53 -15.55 -17.03
CA ALA A 271 -13.23 -15.68 -17.70
C ALA A 271 -12.37 -14.41 -17.63
N MET A 272 -12.97 -13.29 -17.29
CA MET A 272 -12.28 -12.00 -17.19
C MET A 272 -11.87 -11.64 -15.77
N ARG A 273 -12.34 -12.37 -14.76
CA ARG A 273 -12.02 -12.08 -13.35
C ARG A 273 -10.56 -12.31 -13.04
N ASP A 274 -9.99 -13.39 -13.57
CA ASP A 274 -8.60 -13.79 -13.30
C ASP A 274 -7.57 -12.92 -14.07
N VAL A 275 -8.01 -12.14 -15.04
CA VAL A 275 -7.15 -11.29 -15.88
C VAL A 275 -6.93 -9.90 -15.26
N ILE A 276 -7.81 -9.46 -14.41
CA ILE A 276 -7.82 -8.07 -13.90
C ILE A 276 -7.02 -7.94 -12.61
N SER A 277 -7.18 -8.82 -11.66
CA SER A 277 -6.35 -9.00 -10.45
C SER A 277 -6.83 -10.19 -9.64
N ASP A 278 -6.00 -10.65 -8.73
CA ASP A 278 -6.40 -11.56 -7.65
C ASP A 278 -7.16 -10.84 -6.53
#